data_bf4536e9547b39a2672ab6c7734b3c7a
#
_entry.id   bf4536e9547b39a2672ab6c7734b3c7a
#
_cell.length_a   1.000
_cell.length_b   1.000
_cell.length_c   1.000
_cell.angle_alpha   90.00
_cell.angle_beta   90.00
_cell.angle_gamma   90.00
#
_symmetry.space_group_name_H-M   'P 1'
#
loop_
_entity.id
_entity.type
_entity.pdbx_description
1 polymer ?
#
loop_
_entity_poly.entity_id
_entity_poly.type
_entity_poly.pdbx_seq_one_letter_code
_entity_poly.pdbx_strand_id
1 'polypeptide(L)' 'MDKIEFFKSLIGEEIEFTIPRFRITKEAPKCGVITGADSAFVYIDTEPYSIDLVEIE' A
#
# COMPACT_ATOMS: atom_id res chain seq x y z
N MET A 1 0.88 12.55 -11.05
CA MET A 1 -0.14 11.53 -10.85
C MET A 1 -0.49 11.46 -9.40
N ASP A 2 -1.82 11.40 -9.14
CA ASP A 2 -2.27 11.34 -7.81
C ASP A 2 -1.94 10.01 -7.22
N LYS A 3 -1.70 9.97 -5.95
CA LYS A 3 -1.40 8.74 -5.25
C LYS A 3 -2.55 7.76 -5.38
N ILE A 4 -3.78 8.26 -5.32
CA ILE A 4 -4.94 7.40 -5.47
C ILE A 4 -4.96 6.76 -6.84
N GLU A 5 -4.71 7.52 -7.87
CA GLU A 5 -4.70 6.97 -9.22
C GLU A 5 -3.55 6.01 -9.42
N PHE A 6 -2.42 6.30 -8.80
CA PHE A 6 -1.28 5.40 -8.88
C PHE A 6 -1.66 4.03 -8.30
N PHE A 7 -2.27 4.01 -7.11
CA PHE A 7 -2.66 2.75 -6.51
C PHE A 7 -3.78 2.07 -7.28
N LYS A 8 -4.71 2.85 -7.84
CA LYS A 8 -5.78 2.24 -8.63
C LYS A 8 -5.24 1.54 -9.86
N SER A 9 -4.17 2.07 -10.43
CA SER A 9 -3.60 1.46 -11.62
C SER A 9 -2.92 0.14 -11.30
N LEU A 10 -2.67 -0.13 -10.02
CA LEU A 10 -2.02 -1.37 -9.61
C LEU A 10 -3.01 -2.41 -9.10
N ILE A 11 -4.31 -2.15 -9.17
CA ILE A 11 -5.29 -3.12 -8.70
C ILE A 11 -5.13 -4.40 -9.49
N GLY A 12 -5.02 -5.51 -8.79
CA GLY A 12 -4.79 -6.81 -9.40
C GLY A 12 -3.33 -7.20 -9.49
N GLU A 13 -2.42 -6.29 -9.15
CA GLU A 13 -0.99 -6.57 -9.24
C GLU A 13 -0.45 -6.91 -7.87
N GLU A 14 0.49 -7.83 -7.86
CA GLU A 14 1.18 -8.14 -6.62
C GLU A 14 2.33 -7.16 -6.45
N ILE A 15 2.45 -6.58 -5.27
CA ILE A 15 3.49 -5.60 -5.01
C ILE A 15 4.21 -5.93 -3.72
N GLU A 16 5.39 -5.36 -3.57
CA GLU A 16 6.09 -5.37 -2.30
C GLU A 16 5.92 -4.00 -1.68
N PHE A 17 5.62 -3.93 -0.41
CA PHE A 17 5.37 -2.66 0.25
C PHE A 17 5.84 -2.72 1.68
N THR A 18 6.05 -1.55 2.27
CA THR A 18 6.35 -1.43 3.69
C THR A 18 5.44 -0.39 4.29
N ILE A 19 5.19 -0.54 5.60
CA ILE A 19 4.45 0.46 6.33
C ILE A 19 5.38 0.93 7.43
N PRO A 20 5.92 2.12 7.33
CA PRO A 20 6.85 2.60 8.32
C PRO A 20 6.17 2.77 9.67
N ARG A 21 6.80 2.28 10.75
CA ARG A 21 6.30 2.50 12.06
C ARG A 21 7.12 3.53 12.65
N PHE A 22 6.56 4.28 13.47
CA PHE A 22 7.33 5.37 13.95
C PHE A 22 8.40 4.95 14.84
N ARG A 23 8.69 3.93 15.15
CA ARG A 23 9.73 3.74 15.95
C ARG A 23 10.78 3.22 15.33
N ILE A 24 11.08 2.96 14.68
CA ILE A 24 12.11 2.55 14.25
C ILE A 24 12.61 1.45 13.64
N THR A 25 12.28 0.49 13.77
CA THR A 25 12.83 -0.61 13.17
C THR A 25 12.32 -0.75 11.82
N LYS A 26 13.13 -1.01 10.89
CA LYS A 26 12.69 -1.22 9.63
C LYS A 26 12.10 -2.54 9.53
N GLU A 27 10.94 -2.74 9.10
CA GLU A 27 10.34 -4.01 8.89
C GLU A 27 10.66 -4.54 7.52
N ALA A 28 10.73 -5.84 7.39
CA ALA A 28 10.92 -6.44 6.09
C ALA A 28 9.73 -6.11 5.19
N PRO A 29 9.93 -5.95 3.90
CA PRO A 29 8.82 -5.68 3.00
C PRO A 29 7.83 -6.83 2.99
N LYS A 30 6.58 -6.48 2.82
CA LYS A 30 5.51 -7.46 2.73
C LYS A 30 5.05 -7.53 1.29
N CYS A 31 4.49 -8.65 0.91
CA CYS A 31 3.93 -8.81 -0.43
C CYS A 31 2.43 -8.93 -0.34
N GLY A 32 1.75 -8.40 -1.29
CA GLY A 32 0.30 -8.52 -1.36
C GLY A 32 -0.23 -8.03 -2.68
N VAL A 33 -1.50 -8.32 -2.93
CA VAL A 33 -2.16 -7.90 -4.16
C VAL A 33 -3.09 -6.75 -3.83
N ILE A 34 -2.99 -5.67 -4.59
CA ILE A 34 -3.86 -4.53 -4.37
C ILE A 34 -5.24 -4.89 -4.88
N THR A 35 -6.23 -4.79 -4.00
CA THR A 35 -7.61 -5.12 -4.33
C THR A 35 -8.48 -3.88 -4.48
N GLY A 36 -8.01 -2.73 -4.04
CA GLY A 36 -8.78 -1.50 -4.22
C GLY A 36 -8.03 -0.33 -3.66
N ALA A 37 -8.53 0.87 -3.93
CA ALA A 37 -7.95 2.09 -3.38
C ALA A 37 -9.02 3.18 -3.38
N ASP A 38 -8.96 4.04 -2.37
CA ASP A 38 -9.86 5.20 -2.35
C ASP A 38 -9.09 6.39 -1.79
N SER A 39 -9.78 7.44 -1.39
CA SER A 39 -9.12 8.69 -1.01
C SER A 39 -8.35 8.58 0.29
N ALA A 40 -8.60 7.59 1.11
CA ALA A 40 -7.94 7.46 2.40
C ALA A 40 -7.19 6.17 2.56
N PHE A 41 -7.60 5.11 1.88
CA PHE A 41 -7.04 3.79 2.10
C PHE A 41 -6.72 3.08 0.80
N VAL A 42 -5.70 2.26 0.84
CA VAL A 42 -5.44 1.29 -0.21
C VAL A 42 -5.71 -0.07 0.41
N TYR A 43 -6.36 -0.92 -0.34
CA TYR A 43 -6.73 -2.25 0.16
C TYR A 43 -5.76 -3.26 -0.45
N ILE A 44 -5.02 -3.94 0.41
CA ILE A 44 -4.05 -4.94 -0.02
C ILE A 44 -4.50 -6.25 0.61
N ASP A 45 -4.77 -7.24 -0.22
CA ASP A 45 -5.33 -8.52 0.22
C ASP A 45 -6.59 -8.27 1.01
N THR A 46 -7.40 -7.32 0.58
CA THR A 46 -8.67 -6.89 1.17
C THR A 46 -8.53 -6.20 2.52
N GLU A 47 -7.32 -5.92 2.97
CA GLU A 47 -7.15 -5.22 4.24
C GLU A 47 -6.84 -3.74 3.99
N PRO A 48 -7.44 -2.84 4.75
CA PRO A 48 -7.21 -1.41 4.52
C PRO A 48 -5.89 -0.95 5.15
N TYR A 49 -5.15 -0.16 4.41
CA TYR A 49 -3.95 0.48 4.91
C TYR A 49 -4.03 1.95 4.55
N SER A 50 -3.53 2.81 5.42
CA SER A 50 -3.55 4.23 5.13
C SER A 50 -2.74 4.51 3.88
N ILE A 51 -3.36 5.18 2.92
CA ILE A 51 -2.71 5.44 1.64
C ILE A 51 -1.49 6.34 1.81
N ASP A 52 -1.44 7.10 2.89
CA ASP A 52 -0.32 7.99 3.13
C ASP A 52 0.86 7.28 3.80
N LEU A 53 0.64 6.11 4.36
CA LEU A 53 1.68 5.40 5.05
C LEU A 53 2.31 4.27 4.27
N VAL A 54 1.63 3.77 3.26
CA VAL A 54 2.14 2.64 2.50
C VAL A 54 3.22 3.12 1.55
N GLU A 55 4.37 2.45 1.57
CA GLU A 55 5.44 2.75 0.63
C GLU A 55 5.72 1.52 -0.20
N ILE A 56 5.75 1.69 -1.51
CA ILE A 56 6.01 0.57 -2.41
C ILE A 56 7.50 0.47 -2.65
N GLU A 57 8.00 -0.73 -2.53
CA GLU A 57 9.42 -0.98 -2.73
C GLU A 57 9.81 -1.04 -4.19
#